data_a44dcae08c78a5a4f9a7abfffcc338ab
#
_entry.id   a44dcae08c78a5a4f9a7abfffcc338ab
#
_cell.length_a   1.000
_cell.length_b   1.000
_cell.length_c   1.000
_cell.angle_alpha   90.00
_cell.angle_beta   90.00
_cell.angle_gamma   90.00
#
_symmetry.space_group_name_H-M   'P 1'
#
loop_
_entity.id
_entity.type
_entity.pdbx_description
1 polymer ?
#
loop_
_entity_poly.entity_id
_entity_poly.type
_entity_poly.pdbx_seq_one_letter_code
_entity_poly.pdbx_strand_id
1 'polypeptide(L)'
;MKFSSIFSQVLQLFPRMEFQKMVKETRAERHARGFTCWGQFVSMLFCQLGRAHSLREITNGLRSCEGKLKHLGITAPNRSTLSYANEHRPWELYQKVFFSLLERCRHQITGRKKFNFKNKLVSLDSTTIDLCLSMYDWAKFRRTKGAVKL
;
A
#
# COMPACT_ATOMS: atom_id res chain seq x y z
N MET A 1 26.90 4.99 -12.29
CA MET A 1 25.41 5.13 -12.20
C MET A 1 24.84 3.91 -11.48
N LYS A 2 24.16 4.08 -10.35
CA LYS A 2 23.42 2.98 -9.73
C LYS A 2 22.07 2.89 -10.44
N PHE A 3 21.86 1.85 -11.22
CA PHE A 3 20.54 1.57 -11.79
C PHE A 3 19.58 1.18 -10.66
N SER A 4 18.62 2.03 -10.40
CA SER A 4 17.55 1.79 -9.43
C SER A 4 16.36 1.19 -10.18
N SER A 5 15.74 0.13 -9.63
CA SER A 5 14.51 -0.41 -10.20
C SER A 5 13.38 0.62 -10.10
N ILE A 6 12.39 0.56 -10.99
CA ILE A 6 11.19 1.42 -10.94
C ILE A 6 10.53 1.32 -9.56
N PHE A 7 10.45 0.12 -8.99
CA PHE A 7 9.92 -0.09 -7.66
C PHE A 7 10.70 0.66 -6.58
N SER A 8 12.04 0.65 -6.66
CA SER A 8 12.89 1.43 -5.74
C SER A 8 12.68 2.94 -5.90
N GLN A 9 12.45 3.43 -7.13
CA GLN A 9 12.14 4.85 -7.38
C GLN A 9 10.79 5.24 -6.78
N VAL A 10 9.77 4.39 -6.91
CA VAL A 10 8.45 4.61 -6.27
C VAL A 10 8.59 4.67 -4.75
N LEU A 11 9.42 3.80 -4.16
CA LEU A 11 9.64 3.81 -2.71
C LEU A 11 10.34 5.09 -2.21
N GLN A 12 11.07 5.82 -3.06
CA GLN A 12 11.66 7.12 -2.70
C GLN A 12 10.59 8.20 -2.43
N LEU A 13 9.36 8.02 -2.93
CA LEU A 13 8.22 8.88 -2.60
C LEU A 13 7.81 8.76 -1.12
N PHE A 14 8.29 7.74 -0.42
CA PHE A 14 7.99 7.45 0.97
C PHE A 14 9.28 7.50 1.81
N PRO A 15 9.72 8.68 2.30
CA PRO A 15 10.93 8.80 3.09
C PRO A 15 10.85 7.92 4.33
N ARG A 16 11.82 7.04 4.47
CA ARG A 16 11.85 6.03 5.53
C ARG A 16 11.81 6.63 6.93
N MET A 17 12.46 7.77 7.13
CA MET A 17 12.46 8.46 8.42
C MET A 17 11.07 8.97 8.82
N GLU A 18 10.33 9.54 7.86
CA GLU A 18 8.96 9.99 8.11
C GLU A 18 8.02 8.80 8.36
N PHE A 19 8.16 7.75 7.57
CA PHE A 19 7.41 6.51 7.80
C PHE A 19 7.66 5.96 9.21
N GLN A 20 8.91 5.93 9.65
CA GLN A 20 9.28 5.46 10.98
C GLN A 20 8.68 6.34 12.10
N LYS A 21 8.58 7.66 11.87
CA LYS A 21 7.89 8.58 12.79
C LYS A 21 6.39 8.22 12.90
N MET A 22 5.72 8.00 11.78
CA MET A 22 4.31 7.57 11.74
C MET A 22 4.10 6.23 12.44
N VAL A 23 5.02 5.26 12.27
CA VAL A 23 4.99 3.96 12.96
C VAL A 23 5.05 4.15 14.48
N LYS A 24 5.93 5.03 14.98
CA LYS A 24 6.02 5.33 16.42
C LYS A 24 4.76 6.00 16.95
N GLU A 25 4.23 6.99 16.24
CA GLU A 25 3.02 7.71 16.61
C GLU A 25 1.79 6.80 16.69
N THR A 26 1.65 5.88 15.73
CA THR A 26 0.54 4.92 15.70
C THR A 26 0.77 3.67 16.55
N ARG A 27 1.98 3.54 17.13
CA ARG A 27 2.42 2.34 17.88
C ARG A 27 2.24 1.04 17.08
N ALA A 28 2.34 1.12 15.74
CA ALA A 28 2.03 0.02 14.83
C ALA A 28 2.98 -1.19 14.93
N GLU A 29 4.17 -1.01 15.53
CA GLU A 29 5.12 -2.09 15.81
C GLU A 29 5.11 -2.55 17.27
N ARG A 30 4.11 -2.14 18.07
CA ARG A 30 3.96 -2.65 19.42
C ARG A 30 3.80 -4.17 19.36
N HIS A 31 4.68 -4.89 20.07
CA HIS A 31 4.75 -6.36 20.08
C HIS A 31 5.18 -7.03 18.75
N ALA A 32 5.62 -6.27 17.75
CA ALA A 32 6.14 -6.87 16.52
C ALA A 32 7.47 -7.60 16.77
N ARG A 33 7.57 -8.85 16.31
CA ARG A 33 8.77 -9.68 16.39
C ARG A 33 9.35 -9.86 15.00
N GLY A 34 10.39 -9.09 14.65
CA GLY A 34 11.18 -9.27 13.44
C GLY A 34 10.57 -8.71 12.14
N PHE A 35 9.26 -8.85 11.89
CA PHE A 35 8.63 -8.32 10.68
C PHE A 35 8.16 -6.88 10.90
N THR A 36 8.83 -5.93 10.25
CA THR A 36 8.59 -4.49 10.42
C THR A 36 7.36 -4.00 9.68
N CYS A 37 6.80 -2.84 10.09
CA CYS A 37 5.76 -2.14 9.32
C CYS A 37 6.25 -1.72 7.95
N TRP A 38 7.52 -1.38 7.81
CA TRP A 38 8.12 -1.11 6.51
C TRP A 38 8.09 -2.32 5.60
N GLY A 39 8.45 -3.50 6.12
CA GLY A 39 8.36 -4.76 5.36
C GLY A 39 6.93 -5.07 4.90
N GLN A 40 5.94 -4.84 5.76
CA GLN A 40 4.53 -4.98 5.39
C GLN A 40 4.13 -3.96 4.31
N PHE A 41 4.45 -2.68 4.49
CA PHE A 41 4.15 -1.62 3.54
C PHE A 41 4.71 -1.92 2.15
N VAL A 42 6.00 -2.30 2.08
CA VAL A 42 6.65 -2.66 0.81
C VAL A 42 5.99 -3.90 0.18
N SER A 43 5.62 -4.90 0.98
CA SER A 43 4.93 -6.10 0.49
C SER A 43 3.55 -5.77 -0.09
N MET A 44 2.80 -4.90 0.56
CA MET A 44 1.48 -4.47 0.08
C MET A 44 1.58 -3.55 -1.14
N LEU A 45 2.59 -2.68 -1.20
CA LEU A 45 2.85 -1.87 -2.39
C LEU A 45 3.26 -2.74 -3.58
N PHE A 46 4.08 -3.77 -3.35
CA PHE A 46 4.42 -4.78 -4.36
C PHE A 46 3.16 -5.50 -4.88
N CYS A 47 2.22 -5.82 -4.00
CA CYS A 47 0.92 -6.39 -4.37
C CYS A 47 0.18 -5.50 -5.39
N GLN A 48 0.07 -4.22 -5.12
CA GLN A 48 -0.65 -3.27 -5.98
C GLN A 48 0.04 -3.08 -7.34
N LEU A 49 1.36 -2.90 -7.34
CA LEU A 49 2.12 -2.67 -8.57
C LEU A 49 2.32 -3.94 -9.40
N GLY A 50 2.47 -5.09 -8.73
CA GLY A 50 2.63 -6.41 -9.36
C GLY A 50 1.31 -7.08 -9.73
N ARG A 51 0.17 -6.46 -9.41
CA ARG A 51 -1.18 -7.03 -9.60
C ARG A 51 -1.33 -8.43 -9.01
N ALA A 52 -0.74 -8.66 -7.84
CA ALA A 52 -0.89 -9.91 -7.13
C ALA A 52 -2.27 -9.98 -6.47
N HIS A 53 -2.98 -11.10 -6.65
CA HIS A 53 -4.36 -11.28 -6.18
C HIS A 53 -4.46 -12.06 -4.87
N SER A 54 -3.34 -12.54 -4.34
CA SER A 54 -3.32 -13.33 -3.11
C SER A 54 -2.05 -13.11 -2.29
N LEU A 55 -2.14 -13.32 -0.98
CA LEU A 55 -0.95 -13.28 -0.11
C LEU A 55 0.12 -14.30 -0.53
N ARG A 56 -0.28 -15.41 -1.14
CA ARG A 56 0.64 -16.43 -1.67
C ARG A 56 1.44 -15.87 -2.86
N GLU A 57 0.78 -15.21 -3.78
CA GLU A 57 1.44 -14.57 -4.92
C GLU A 57 2.40 -13.46 -4.46
N ILE A 58 1.99 -12.64 -3.48
CA ILE A 58 2.85 -11.60 -2.90
C ILE A 58 4.13 -12.23 -2.33
N THR A 59 3.98 -13.23 -1.47
CA THR A 59 5.14 -13.84 -0.80
C THR A 59 6.03 -14.60 -1.75
N ASN A 60 5.48 -15.30 -2.74
CA ASN A 60 6.25 -16.00 -3.76
C ASN A 60 6.97 -15.02 -4.70
N GLY A 61 6.28 -13.95 -5.14
CA GLY A 61 6.89 -12.92 -5.96
C GLY A 61 8.04 -12.20 -5.25
N LEU A 62 7.88 -11.89 -3.96
CA LEU A 62 8.97 -11.32 -3.17
C LEU A 62 10.13 -12.29 -2.99
N ARG A 63 9.87 -13.60 -2.76
CA ARG A 63 10.95 -14.61 -2.67
C ARG A 63 11.73 -14.74 -3.96
N SER A 64 11.08 -14.72 -5.11
CA SER A 64 11.77 -14.77 -6.40
C SER A 64 12.73 -13.59 -6.61
N CYS A 65 12.53 -12.50 -5.88
CA CYS A 65 13.35 -11.29 -5.91
C CYS A 65 14.27 -11.15 -4.69
N GLU A 66 14.45 -12.17 -3.85
CA GLU A 66 15.07 -12.05 -2.52
C GLU A 66 16.46 -11.41 -2.54
N GLY A 67 17.29 -11.73 -3.52
CA GLY A 67 18.61 -11.08 -3.71
C GLY A 67 18.56 -9.56 -3.92
N LYS A 68 17.42 -9.04 -4.41
CA LYS A 68 17.20 -7.61 -4.68
C LYS A 68 16.48 -6.90 -3.50
N LEU A 69 15.88 -7.64 -2.57
CA LEU A 69 15.11 -7.05 -1.47
C LEU A 69 15.98 -6.36 -0.41
N LYS A 70 17.24 -6.76 -0.29
CA LYS A 70 18.21 -6.14 0.63
C LYS A 70 18.34 -4.63 0.40
N HIS A 71 18.29 -4.17 -0.86
CA HIS A 71 18.34 -2.74 -1.21
C HIS A 71 17.11 -1.97 -0.73
N LEU A 72 15.99 -2.67 -0.53
CA LEU A 72 14.74 -2.10 -0.03
C LEU A 72 14.67 -2.16 1.51
N GLY A 73 15.65 -2.81 2.14
CA GLY A 73 15.72 -2.99 3.59
C GLY A 73 14.65 -3.95 4.11
N ILE A 74 14.27 -4.96 3.33
CA ILE A 74 13.29 -5.98 3.71
C ILE A 74 13.78 -7.38 3.36
N THR A 75 13.15 -8.37 3.97
CA THR A 75 13.19 -9.79 3.60
C THR A 75 11.80 -10.24 3.19
N ALA A 76 11.71 -11.26 2.34
CA ALA A 76 10.41 -11.81 1.95
C ALA A 76 9.69 -12.41 3.16
N PRO A 77 8.48 -11.95 3.51
CA PRO A 77 7.74 -12.49 4.63
C PRO A 77 7.16 -13.87 4.33
N ASN A 78 6.86 -14.62 5.39
CA ASN A 78 5.98 -15.77 5.28
C ASN A 78 4.52 -15.32 5.15
N ARG A 79 3.68 -16.14 4.49
CA ARG A 79 2.26 -15.83 4.29
C ARG A 79 1.53 -15.59 5.60
N SER A 80 1.75 -16.45 6.60
CA SER A 80 1.14 -16.30 7.93
C SER A 80 1.56 -15.01 8.63
N THR A 81 2.83 -14.64 8.52
CA THR A 81 3.37 -13.40 9.09
C THR A 81 2.73 -12.16 8.45
N LEU A 82 2.60 -12.16 7.12
CA LEU A 82 1.97 -11.06 6.40
C LEU A 82 0.47 -10.97 6.70
N SER A 83 -0.22 -12.13 6.75
CA SER A 83 -1.64 -12.20 7.12
C SER A 83 -1.88 -11.64 8.53
N TYR A 84 -1.11 -12.11 9.51
CA TYR A 84 -1.20 -11.63 10.88
C TYR A 84 -0.96 -10.13 11.00
N ALA A 85 0.05 -9.62 10.30
CA ALA A 85 0.34 -8.19 10.30
C ALA A 85 -0.79 -7.36 9.68
N ASN A 86 -1.43 -7.85 8.61
CA ASN A 86 -2.56 -7.16 7.98
C ASN A 86 -3.82 -7.12 8.88
N GLU A 87 -3.99 -8.15 9.70
CA GLU A 87 -5.14 -8.27 10.61
C GLU A 87 -4.98 -7.40 11.87
N HIS A 88 -3.76 -7.34 12.44
CA HIS A 88 -3.55 -6.80 13.78
C HIS A 88 -2.92 -5.40 13.81
N ARG A 89 -2.32 -4.94 12.72
CA ARG A 89 -1.70 -3.60 12.71
C ARG A 89 -2.72 -2.51 12.43
N PRO A 90 -2.57 -1.34 13.08
CA PRO A 90 -3.52 -0.24 12.95
C PRO A 90 -3.52 0.31 11.52
N TRP A 91 -4.68 0.46 10.94
CA TRP A 91 -4.88 1.03 9.60
C TRP A 91 -4.54 2.53 9.54
N GLU A 92 -4.55 3.20 10.69
CA GLU A 92 -4.21 4.63 10.83
C GLU A 92 -2.81 4.96 10.35
N LEU A 93 -1.89 3.98 10.38
CA LEU A 93 -0.57 4.12 9.79
C LEU A 93 -0.68 4.41 8.29
N TYR A 94 -1.48 3.64 7.57
CA TYR A 94 -1.67 3.80 6.13
C TYR A 94 -2.42 5.09 5.78
N GLN A 95 -3.35 5.49 6.62
CA GLN A 95 -4.05 6.76 6.50
C GLN A 95 -3.04 7.93 6.58
N LYS A 96 -2.14 7.92 7.57
CA LYS A 96 -1.10 8.95 7.70
C LYS A 96 -0.16 8.97 6.50
N VAL A 97 0.27 7.81 6.02
CA VAL A 97 1.10 7.70 4.81
C VAL A 97 0.39 8.29 3.60
N PHE A 98 -0.89 7.99 3.41
CA PHE A 98 -1.69 8.52 2.33
C PHE A 98 -1.78 10.05 2.37
N PHE A 99 -2.13 10.64 3.52
CA PHE A 99 -2.25 12.09 3.63
C PHE A 99 -0.91 12.81 3.46
N SER A 100 0.19 12.25 3.97
CA SER A 100 1.52 12.80 3.74
C SER A 100 1.88 12.82 2.25
N LEU A 101 1.60 11.74 1.53
CA LEU A 101 1.82 11.69 0.08
C LEU A 101 0.92 12.68 -0.68
N LEU A 102 -0.36 12.74 -0.32
CA LEU A 102 -1.32 13.66 -0.93
C LEU A 102 -0.89 15.12 -0.76
N GLU A 103 -0.38 15.49 0.41
CA GLU A 103 0.09 16.85 0.67
C GLU A 103 1.29 17.20 -0.19
N ARG A 104 2.25 16.30 -0.34
CA ARG A 104 3.37 16.49 -1.27
C ARG A 104 2.91 16.64 -2.72
N CYS A 105 1.95 15.84 -3.16
CA CYS A 105 1.38 15.98 -4.50
C CYS A 105 0.73 17.35 -4.69
N ARG A 106 0.00 17.85 -3.68
CA ARG A 106 -0.61 19.18 -3.71
C ARG A 106 0.42 20.29 -3.85
N HIS A 107 1.51 20.23 -3.10
CA HIS A 107 2.61 21.21 -3.20
C HIS A 107 3.29 21.22 -4.58
N GLN A 108 3.42 20.08 -5.22
CA GLN A 108 3.99 19.99 -6.56
C GLN A 108 3.06 20.54 -7.67
N ILE A 109 1.76 20.58 -7.41
CA ILE A 109 0.77 21.08 -8.38
C ILE A 109 0.60 22.60 -8.29
N THR A 110 1.02 23.25 -7.21
CA THR A 110 0.92 24.70 -6.98
C THR A 110 1.83 25.51 -7.92
N GLY A 111 1.68 25.43 -9.18
CA GLY A 111 2.43 26.14 -10.23
C GLY A 111 1.95 25.78 -11.62
N ARG A 112 1.12 24.75 -11.76
CA ARG A 112 0.55 24.38 -13.05
C ARG A 112 -0.68 25.25 -13.35
N LYS A 113 -0.87 25.61 -14.63
CA LYS A 113 -2.04 26.34 -15.11
C LYS A 113 -3.32 25.68 -14.57
N LYS A 114 -4.05 26.44 -13.77
CA LYS A 114 -5.37 26.01 -13.28
C LYS A 114 -6.33 26.01 -14.48
N PHE A 115 -7.23 25.03 -14.52
CA PHE A 115 -8.33 25.11 -15.46
C PHE A 115 -9.15 26.38 -15.23
N ASN A 116 -9.51 27.08 -16.33
CA ASN A 116 -10.29 28.33 -16.27
C ASN A 116 -11.79 28.09 -16.02
N PHE A 117 -12.13 27.24 -15.06
CA PHE A 117 -13.51 27.06 -14.63
C PHE A 117 -13.83 27.96 -13.45
N LYS A 118 -15.00 28.62 -13.48
CA LYS A 118 -15.49 29.45 -12.36
C LYS A 118 -15.85 28.59 -11.14
N ASN A 119 -16.26 27.35 -11.35
CA ASN A 119 -16.70 26.42 -10.32
C ASN A 119 -15.60 25.45 -9.94
N LYS A 120 -15.65 24.92 -8.71
CA LYS A 120 -14.74 23.87 -8.24
C LYS A 120 -14.93 22.58 -9.07
N LEU A 121 -13.90 22.16 -9.78
CA LEU A 121 -13.90 20.89 -10.48
C LEU A 121 -13.50 19.77 -9.50
N VAL A 122 -14.35 18.76 -9.38
CA VAL A 122 -14.09 17.57 -8.57
C VAL A 122 -14.18 16.37 -9.49
N SER A 123 -13.12 15.56 -9.54
CA SER A 123 -13.15 14.25 -10.17
C SER A 123 -13.54 13.20 -9.15
N LEU A 124 -14.58 12.43 -9.44
CA LEU A 124 -15.00 11.30 -8.62
C LEU A 124 -14.70 10.02 -9.40
N ASP A 125 -13.87 9.16 -8.83
CA ASP A 125 -13.64 7.82 -9.34
C ASP A 125 -14.16 6.79 -8.35
N SER A 126 -14.52 5.61 -8.84
CA SER A 126 -15.03 4.52 -8.02
C SER A 126 -14.19 3.26 -8.21
N THR A 127 -13.79 2.66 -7.11
CA THR A 127 -13.05 1.40 -7.11
C THR A 127 -13.98 0.25 -6.78
N THR A 128 -13.89 -0.85 -7.52
CA THR A 128 -14.59 -2.10 -7.20
C THR A 128 -13.64 -3.01 -6.42
N ILE A 129 -14.05 -3.41 -5.22
CA ILE A 129 -13.31 -4.37 -4.39
C ILE A 129 -14.02 -5.72 -4.51
N ASP A 130 -13.36 -6.71 -5.10
CA ASP A 130 -13.89 -8.06 -5.22
C ASP A 130 -13.88 -8.74 -3.84
N LEU A 131 -15.03 -9.30 -3.45
CA LEU A 131 -15.22 -9.99 -2.17
C LEU A 131 -15.66 -11.44 -2.42
N CYS A 132 -15.26 -12.33 -1.53
CA CYS A 132 -15.71 -13.72 -1.57
C CYS A 132 -17.16 -13.81 -1.10
N LEU A 133 -18.07 -14.25 -1.98
CA LEU A 133 -19.51 -14.37 -1.67
C LEU A 133 -19.79 -15.33 -0.51
N SER A 134 -18.97 -16.34 -0.31
CA SER A 134 -19.15 -17.29 0.81
C SER A 134 -18.83 -16.69 2.19
N MET A 135 -18.06 -15.59 2.21
CA MET A 135 -17.71 -14.87 3.45
C MET A 135 -18.53 -13.57 3.62
N TYR A 136 -18.98 -12.99 2.51
CA TYR A 136 -19.67 -11.69 2.46
C TYR A 136 -20.92 -11.80 1.57
N ASP A 137 -21.92 -12.53 2.00
CA ASP A 137 -23.17 -12.80 1.27
C ASP A 137 -24.00 -11.53 1.00
N TRP A 138 -23.83 -10.49 1.82
CA TRP A 138 -24.44 -9.17 1.65
C TRP A 138 -23.82 -8.34 0.48
N ALA A 139 -22.58 -8.66 0.07
CA ALA A 139 -21.85 -7.91 -0.95
C ALA A 139 -22.15 -8.39 -2.38
N LYS A 140 -23.42 -8.61 -2.72
CA LYS A 140 -23.84 -9.09 -4.04
C LYS A 140 -23.73 -7.98 -5.09
N PHE A 141 -22.68 -8.06 -5.93
CA PHE A 141 -22.46 -7.13 -7.04
C PHE A 141 -23.00 -7.67 -8.37
N ARG A 142 -22.87 -8.98 -8.62
CA ARG A 142 -23.44 -9.72 -9.75
C ARG A 142 -23.82 -11.12 -9.29
N ARG A 143 -24.63 -11.87 -10.09
CA ARG A 143 -25.10 -13.21 -9.73
C ARG A 143 -24.01 -14.17 -9.24
N THR A 144 -22.77 -14.03 -9.74
CA THR A 144 -21.64 -14.92 -9.45
C THR A 144 -20.44 -14.24 -8.80
N LYS A 145 -20.51 -12.94 -8.48
CA LYS A 145 -19.38 -12.18 -7.90
C LYS A 145 -19.85 -11.32 -6.74
N GLY A 146 -19.09 -11.37 -5.66
CA GLY A 146 -19.19 -10.42 -4.56
C GLY A 146 -18.21 -9.28 -4.77
N ALA A 147 -18.69 -8.04 -4.64
CA ALA A 147 -17.85 -6.85 -4.66
C ALA A 147 -18.55 -5.69 -3.98
N VAL A 148 -17.77 -4.73 -3.51
CA VAL A 148 -18.23 -3.42 -3.06
C VAL A 148 -17.66 -2.35 -3.96
N LYS A 149 -18.48 -1.42 -4.42
CA LYS A 149 -18.08 -0.25 -5.18
C LYS A 149 -17.95 0.92 -4.21
N LEU A 150 -16.76 1.50 -4.14
CA LEU A 150 -16.42 2.67 -3.35
C LEU A 150 -16.45 3.93 -4.20
#